data_c901a008cb1f34e954bb81db2cdc6df5
#
_entry.id   c901a008cb1f34e954bb81db2cdc6df5
#
_cell.length_a   1.000
_cell.length_b   1.000
_cell.length_c   1.000
_cell.angle_alpha   90.00
_cell.angle_beta   90.00
_cell.angle_gamma   90.00
#
_symmetry.space_group_name_H-M   'P 1'
#
loop_
_entity.id
_entity.type
_entity.pdbx_description
1 polymer ?
#
loop_
_entity_poly.entity_id
_entity_poly.type
_entity_poly.pdbx_seq_one_letter_code
_entity_poly.pdbx_strand_id
1 'polypeptide(L)'
;VVEGTNLVIPTWPGYERDVYDLSTEASNVDETDKGELKGLLIARGNMVVDYTVVPEAPSSSDYDMSTADGRAAYQEAYNKYSKAQEYYNTYIEPSAILSAMAGFDKLVNGIVEKINNILCPEKSEVRNNPYMAPDGTEIQADIYTYNSVSQQVLFDRYGREVTGTDNGDGTYSFSSGEKLYMSFGGAEVPVDSYTYSMLDMDKTGYGMDDDKTVGTELFSRKGTDRYIKTTDDSGKTIYIRNNLNETDYESLYKLGNLQINPEAAQNVGKIPLSTVQGKEDFDRAKELVDAWDEKFASLNPDTYAKSDFMTFYNNFIGEYATLGKALGNYVSNQTTMVDGYDNQRLQSEGVSSDEELEKMIKYQQAYNAASRYVNVVNQMLEHLVTSLGNA
;
A
#
# COMPACT_ATOMS: atom_id res chain seq x y z
N VAL A 1 -8.39 16.12 -7.44
CA VAL A 1 -8.52 15.09 -6.38
C VAL A 1 -8.58 13.75 -7.08
N VAL A 2 -7.81 12.78 -6.64
CA VAL A 2 -7.86 11.42 -7.16
C VAL A 2 -9.19 10.79 -6.73
N GLU A 3 -9.91 10.22 -7.69
CA GLU A 3 -11.25 9.65 -7.45
C GLU A 3 -11.21 8.59 -6.33
N GLY A 4 -12.18 8.65 -5.41
CA GLY A 4 -12.25 7.77 -4.25
C GLY A 4 -11.26 8.06 -3.11
N THR A 5 -10.48 9.14 -3.21
CA THR A 5 -9.49 9.53 -2.20
C THR A 5 -9.57 11.03 -1.85
N ASN A 6 -8.91 11.43 -0.76
CA ASN A 6 -8.68 12.83 -0.43
C ASN A 6 -7.34 13.37 -0.98
N LEU A 7 -6.68 12.62 -1.85
CA LEU A 7 -5.40 13.01 -2.41
C LEU A 7 -5.56 14.10 -3.47
N VAL A 8 -4.77 15.16 -3.36
CA VAL A 8 -4.74 16.26 -4.32
C VAL A 8 -3.45 16.18 -5.13
N ILE A 9 -3.56 16.10 -6.44
CA ILE A 9 -2.44 16.20 -7.38
C ILE A 9 -2.54 17.56 -8.08
N PRO A 10 -1.46 18.36 -8.12
CA PRO A 10 -1.47 19.63 -8.84
C PRO A 10 -1.56 19.37 -10.35
N THR A 11 -2.55 20.02 -10.99
CA THR A 11 -2.78 19.96 -12.45
C THR A 11 -2.67 21.34 -13.06
N TRP A 12 -2.34 21.43 -14.34
CA TRP A 12 -2.32 22.71 -15.06
C TRP A 12 -3.75 23.25 -15.22
N PRO A 13 -4.02 24.53 -14.93
CA PRO A 13 -5.33 25.10 -15.10
C PRO A 13 -5.83 24.96 -16.58
N GLY A 14 -7.00 24.35 -16.76
CA GLY A 14 -7.61 24.14 -18.07
C GLY A 14 -7.05 22.94 -18.87
N TYR A 15 -6.17 22.15 -18.28
CA TYR A 15 -5.65 20.93 -18.88
C TYR A 15 -5.83 19.76 -17.91
N GLU A 16 -6.18 18.57 -18.44
CA GLU A 16 -6.21 17.31 -17.67
C GLU A 16 -4.82 16.68 -17.56
N ARG A 17 -3.80 17.52 -17.34
CA ARG A 17 -2.40 17.08 -17.24
C ARG A 17 -1.80 17.49 -15.91
N ASP A 18 -1.15 16.54 -15.25
CA ASP A 18 -0.44 16.78 -14.01
C ASP A 18 0.74 17.73 -14.21
N VAL A 19 1.02 18.57 -13.19
CA VAL A 19 2.16 19.48 -13.19
C VAL A 19 3.47 18.70 -13.12
N TYR A 20 3.48 17.59 -12.36
CA TYR A 20 4.66 16.74 -12.16
C TYR A 20 4.41 15.33 -12.68
N ASP A 21 5.38 14.76 -13.34
CA ASP A 21 5.44 13.33 -13.60
C ASP A 21 5.89 12.61 -12.33
N LEU A 22 4.95 11.95 -11.64
CA LEU A 22 5.20 11.20 -10.41
C LEU A 22 5.58 9.74 -10.67
N SER A 23 5.62 9.31 -11.93
CA SER A 23 6.07 7.96 -12.32
C SER A 23 7.59 7.87 -12.42
N THR A 24 8.29 9.02 -12.46
CA THR A 24 9.72 9.09 -12.57
C THR A 24 10.36 9.71 -11.33
N GLU A 25 11.47 9.15 -10.88
CA GLU A 25 12.26 9.73 -9.79
C GLU A 25 12.78 11.12 -10.14
N ALA A 26 13.03 11.94 -9.11
CA ALA A 26 13.69 13.22 -9.29
C ALA A 26 15.17 12.98 -9.60
N SER A 27 15.57 13.15 -10.85
CA SER A 27 16.94 12.90 -11.32
C SER A 27 17.56 14.15 -11.94
N ASN A 28 18.83 14.40 -11.60
CA ASN A 28 19.63 15.43 -12.26
C ASN A 28 20.22 14.97 -13.60
N VAL A 29 20.33 13.66 -13.79
CA VAL A 29 20.92 13.04 -14.99
C VAL A 29 19.90 12.97 -16.12
N ASP A 30 18.66 12.65 -15.77
CA ASP A 30 17.58 12.41 -16.74
C ASP A 30 16.72 13.66 -17.00
N GLU A 31 17.16 14.83 -16.51
CA GLU A 31 16.45 16.12 -16.64
C GLU A 31 14.98 16.08 -16.18
N THR A 32 14.66 15.18 -15.22
CA THR A 32 13.32 15.10 -14.65
C THR A 32 13.04 16.28 -13.72
N ASP A 33 11.77 16.56 -13.49
CA ASP A 33 11.35 17.58 -12.51
C ASP A 33 12.03 17.35 -11.15
N LYS A 34 12.47 18.43 -10.53
CA LYS A 34 13.17 18.47 -9.24
C LYS A 34 12.48 19.41 -8.29
N GLY A 35 12.86 19.29 -7.04
CA GLY A 35 12.47 20.23 -5.99
C GLY A 35 11.66 19.59 -4.89
N GLU A 36 11.52 20.35 -3.81
CA GLU A 36 10.90 19.90 -2.57
C GLU A 36 9.46 19.41 -2.77
N LEU A 37 8.67 20.14 -3.59
CA LEU A 37 7.26 19.79 -3.81
C LEU A 37 7.10 18.45 -4.54
N LYS A 38 7.89 18.20 -5.59
CA LYS A 38 7.87 16.88 -6.25
C LYS A 38 8.33 15.79 -5.29
N GLY A 39 9.41 16.02 -4.53
CA GLY A 39 9.89 15.07 -3.52
C GLY A 39 8.82 14.72 -2.47
N LEU A 40 8.08 15.71 -1.97
CA LEU A 40 6.98 15.50 -1.03
C LEU A 40 5.80 14.73 -1.67
N LEU A 41 5.48 15.00 -2.93
CA LEU A 41 4.42 14.29 -3.66
C LEU A 41 4.80 12.82 -3.91
N ILE A 42 6.06 12.53 -4.28
CA ILE A 42 6.57 11.16 -4.41
C ILE A 42 6.55 10.46 -3.06
N ALA A 43 7.08 11.10 -2.00
CA ALA A 43 7.10 10.52 -0.66
C ALA A 43 5.70 10.20 -0.12
N ARG A 44 4.72 11.05 -0.41
CA ARG A 44 3.30 10.84 -0.06
C ARG A 44 2.67 9.70 -0.86
N GLY A 45 3.08 9.55 -2.14
CA GLY A 45 2.42 8.68 -3.10
C GLY A 45 1.18 9.30 -3.74
N ASN A 46 0.63 8.60 -4.71
CA ASN A 46 -0.49 9.03 -5.55
C ASN A 46 -1.77 8.18 -5.38
N MET A 47 -1.77 7.24 -4.45
CA MET A 47 -2.88 6.33 -4.18
C MET A 47 -3.05 6.07 -2.68
N VAL A 48 -4.15 5.43 -2.33
CA VAL A 48 -4.35 4.86 -0.98
C VAL A 48 -4.04 3.37 -1.07
N VAL A 49 -3.27 2.87 -0.12
CA VAL A 49 -2.84 1.48 -0.07
C VAL A 49 -3.22 0.84 1.26
N ASP A 50 -3.33 -0.48 1.26
CA ASP A 50 -3.52 -1.31 2.44
C ASP A 50 -2.66 -2.58 2.34
N TYR A 51 -2.87 -3.54 3.22
CA TYR A 51 -2.07 -4.77 3.27
C TYR A 51 -2.12 -5.62 2.00
N THR A 52 -3.15 -5.49 1.16
CA THR A 52 -3.32 -6.33 -0.05
C THR A 52 -2.28 -6.06 -1.12
N VAL A 53 -1.65 -4.88 -1.10
CA VAL A 53 -0.59 -4.54 -2.07
C VAL A 53 0.76 -5.16 -1.73
N VAL A 54 0.92 -5.79 -0.55
CA VAL A 54 2.16 -6.47 -0.14
C VAL A 54 2.03 -7.97 -0.38
N PRO A 55 2.43 -8.48 -1.55
CA PRO A 55 2.26 -9.89 -1.87
C PRO A 55 3.16 -10.78 -1.01
N GLU A 56 2.70 -11.99 -0.74
CA GLU A 56 3.46 -13.04 -0.07
C GLU A 56 3.95 -14.07 -1.07
N ALA A 57 5.22 -14.46 -0.95
CA ALA A 57 5.77 -15.54 -1.77
C ALA A 57 5.07 -16.87 -1.46
N PRO A 58 4.62 -17.61 -2.47
CA PRO A 58 4.04 -18.93 -2.26
C PRO A 58 5.09 -19.89 -1.70
N SER A 59 4.71 -20.70 -0.71
CA SER A 59 5.57 -21.74 -0.17
C SER A 59 5.39 -23.04 -0.96
N SER A 60 6.47 -23.65 -1.39
CA SER A 60 6.42 -24.95 -2.06
C SER A 60 5.85 -26.07 -1.19
N SER A 61 5.81 -25.88 0.15
CA SER A 61 5.20 -26.83 1.08
C SER A 61 3.67 -26.88 1.00
N ASP A 62 3.05 -25.83 0.42
CA ASP A 62 1.60 -25.71 0.33
C ASP A 62 1.05 -26.40 -0.93
N TYR A 63 1.95 -26.97 -1.76
CA TYR A 63 1.62 -27.63 -3.01
C TYR A 63 2.21 -29.04 -3.05
N ASP A 64 1.49 -29.98 -3.67
CA ASP A 64 2.05 -31.32 -3.91
C ASP A 64 3.07 -31.29 -5.06
N MET A 65 4.31 -30.97 -4.72
CA MET A 65 5.41 -30.88 -5.69
C MET A 65 5.78 -32.21 -6.34
N SER A 66 5.22 -33.33 -5.88
CA SER A 66 5.44 -34.66 -6.48
C SER A 66 4.62 -34.85 -7.76
N THR A 67 3.46 -34.17 -7.87
CA THR A 67 2.55 -34.24 -9.01
C THR A 67 2.87 -33.18 -10.07
N ALA A 68 2.41 -33.38 -11.30
CA ALA A 68 2.51 -32.34 -12.36
C ALA A 68 1.60 -31.16 -12.06
N ASP A 69 0.41 -31.42 -11.57
CA ASP A 69 -0.61 -30.41 -11.25
C ASP A 69 -0.18 -29.53 -10.08
N GLY A 70 0.39 -30.12 -9.01
CA GLY A 70 0.90 -29.37 -7.89
C GLY A 70 2.06 -28.44 -8.28
N ARG A 71 2.97 -28.90 -9.16
CA ARG A 71 4.03 -28.05 -9.72
C ARG A 71 3.47 -26.93 -10.60
N ALA A 72 2.45 -27.22 -11.41
CA ALA A 72 1.80 -26.20 -12.25
C ALA A 72 1.10 -25.15 -11.39
N ALA A 73 0.35 -25.56 -10.38
CA ALA A 73 -0.31 -24.64 -9.43
C ALA A 73 0.69 -23.77 -8.66
N TYR A 74 1.82 -24.34 -8.21
CA TYR A 74 2.89 -23.56 -7.60
C TYR A 74 3.47 -22.53 -8.58
N GLN A 75 3.72 -22.94 -9.83
CA GLN A 75 4.28 -22.04 -10.83
C GLN A 75 3.31 -20.89 -11.17
N GLU A 76 2.04 -21.16 -11.24
CA GLU A 76 1.01 -20.14 -11.45
C GLU A 76 0.98 -19.15 -10.27
N ALA A 77 0.96 -19.64 -9.03
CA ALA A 77 1.02 -18.82 -7.84
C ALA A 77 2.29 -17.96 -7.79
N TYR A 78 3.43 -18.54 -8.18
CA TYR A 78 4.69 -17.81 -8.24
C TYR A 78 4.68 -16.73 -9.33
N ASN A 79 4.08 -17.01 -10.49
CA ASN A 79 3.94 -16.01 -11.56
C ASN A 79 3.03 -14.86 -11.13
N LYS A 80 1.94 -15.15 -10.41
CA LYS A 80 1.05 -14.13 -9.83
C LYS A 80 1.80 -13.27 -8.81
N TYR A 81 2.54 -13.93 -7.90
CA TYR A 81 3.39 -13.26 -6.92
C TYR A 81 4.43 -12.36 -7.59
N SER A 82 5.15 -12.85 -8.60
CA SER A 82 6.20 -12.08 -9.29
C SER A 82 5.65 -10.80 -9.95
N LYS A 83 4.46 -10.86 -10.54
CA LYS A 83 3.79 -9.67 -11.10
C LYS A 83 3.39 -8.68 -10.00
N ALA A 84 2.87 -9.18 -8.89
CA ALA A 84 2.49 -8.34 -7.76
C ALA A 84 3.72 -7.72 -7.07
N GLN A 85 4.84 -8.46 -6.99
CA GLN A 85 6.13 -7.96 -6.51
C GLN A 85 6.67 -6.84 -7.41
N GLU A 86 6.64 -7.02 -8.74
CA GLU A 86 7.04 -5.99 -9.69
C GLU A 86 6.18 -4.72 -9.53
N TYR A 87 4.88 -4.89 -9.35
CA TYR A 87 3.98 -3.76 -9.09
C TYR A 87 4.34 -3.04 -7.77
N TYR A 88 4.57 -3.79 -6.70
CA TYR A 88 4.96 -3.24 -5.40
C TYR A 88 6.26 -2.45 -5.51
N ASN A 89 7.31 -3.04 -6.10
CA ASN A 89 8.63 -2.43 -6.22
C ASN A 89 8.61 -1.20 -7.14
N THR A 90 7.71 -1.16 -8.12
CA THR A 90 7.59 -0.03 -9.05
C THR A 90 6.78 1.13 -8.49
N TYR A 91 5.68 0.86 -7.80
CA TYR A 91 4.68 1.88 -7.45
C TYR A 91 4.52 2.16 -5.96
N ILE A 92 4.86 1.20 -5.09
CA ILE A 92 4.65 1.32 -3.65
C ILE A 92 5.95 1.61 -2.90
N GLU A 93 6.97 0.78 -3.12
CA GLU A 93 8.25 0.88 -2.41
C GLU A 93 8.94 2.25 -2.56
N PRO A 94 8.95 2.92 -3.74
CA PRO A 94 9.58 4.22 -3.88
C PRO A 94 8.94 5.31 -3.00
N SER A 95 7.68 5.13 -2.59
CA SER A 95 7.00 6.04 -1.68
C SER A 95 7.13 5.57 -0.24
N ALA A 96 7.94 6.27 0.57
CA ALA A 96 8.13 5.94 1.97
C ALA A 96 6.82 5.91 2.79
N ILE A 97 5.83 6.70 2.39
CA ILE A 97 4.52 6.73 3.07
C ILE A 97 3.66 5.55 2.62
N LEU A 98 3.59 5.24 1.32
CA LEU A 98 2.79 4.10 0.84
C LEU A 98 3.31 2.78 1.40
N SER A 99 4.62 2.55 1.32
CA SER A 99 5.23 1.34 1.86
C SER A 99 5.04 1.22 3.37
N ALA A 100 5.16 2.34 4.12
CA ALA A 100 4.90 2.36 5.56
C ALA A 100 3.43 2.07 5.89
N MET A 101 2.48 2.65 5.15
CA MET A 101 1.05 2.40 5.33
C MET A 101 0.73 0.93 5.06
N ALA A 102 1.19 0.37 3.95
CA ALA A 102 0.94 -1.01 3.57
C ALA A 102 1.56 -2.00 4.58
N GLY A 103 2.81 -1.78 4.99
CA GLY A 103 3.51 -2.63 5.95
C GLY A 103 2.87 -2.59 7.35
N PHE A 104 2.50 -1.40 7.83
CA PHE A 104 1.82 -1.27 9.12
C PHE A 104 0.41 -1.86 9.09
N ASP A 105 -0.34 -1.64 8.01
CA ASP A 105 -1.66 -2.24 7.83
C ASP A 105 -1.58 -3.77 7.77
N LYS A 106 -0.53 -4.32 7.14
CA LYS A 106 -0.27 -5.77 7.12
C LYS A 106 -0.06 -6.35 8.52
N LEU A 107 0.70 -5.65 9.37
CA LEU A 107 0.88 -6.06 10.77
C LEU A 107 -0.46 -6.07 11.52
N VAL A 108 -1.24 -4.99 11.40
CA VAL A 108 -2.54 -4.85 12.06
C VAL A 108 -3.52 -5.91 11.57
N ASN A 109 -3.61 -6.09 10.25
CA ASN A 109 -4.44 -7.15 9.65
C ASN A 109 -4.05 -8.54 10.16
N GLY A 110 -2.74 -8.86 10.19
CA GLY A 110 -2.24 -10.14 10.70
C GLY A 110 -2.65 -10.39 12.15
N ILE A 111 -2.51 -9.39 13.03
CA ILE A 111 -2.93 -9.49 14.44
C ILE A 111 -4.45 -9.71 14.53
N VAL A 112 -5.22 -8.92 13.80
CA VAL A 112 -6.69 -8.97 13.81
C VAL A 112 -7.20 -10.32 13.32
N GLU A 113 -6.75 -10.77 12.17
CA GLU A 113 -7.16 -12.06 11.60
C GLU A 113 -6.74 -13.21 12.52
N LYS A 114 -5.54 -13.17 13.08
CA LYS A 114 -5.09 -14.23 14.00
C LYS A 114 -5.95 -14.32 15.25
N ILE A 115 -6.24 -13.19 15.90
CA ILE A 115 -7.08 -13.15 17.10
C ILE A 115 -8.52 -13.58 16.76
N ASN A 116 -9.08 -13.01 15.69
CA ASN A 116 -10.45 -13.33 15.29
C ASN A 116 -10.60 -14.80 14.88
N ASN A 117 -9.63 -15.39 14.19
CA ASN A 117 -9.67 -16.80 13.79
C ASN A 117 -9.58 -17.77 14.98
N ILE A 118 -8.88 -17.40 16.06
CA ILE A 118 -8.86 -18.18 17.30
C ILE A 118 -10.23 -18.08 18.02
N LEU A 119 -10.78 -16.87 18.08
CA LEU A 119 -12.09 -16.64 18.73
C LEU A 119 -13.26 -17.23 17.93
N CYS A 120 -13.14 -17.17 16.61
CA CYS A 120 -14.17 -17.60 15.64
C CYS A 120 -13.55 -18.58 14.64
N PRO A 121 -13.21 -19.82 15.06
CA PRO A 121 -12.64 -20.82 14.16
C PRO A 121 -13.62 -21.13 13.02
N GLU A 122 -13.09 -21.27 11.82
CA GLU A 122 -13.86 -21.50 10.61
C GLU A 122 -13.58 -22.88 10.04
N LYS A 123 -14.54 -23.40 9.30
CA LYS A 123 -14.41 -24.61 8.47
C LYS A 123 -14.97 -24.34 7.09
N SER A 124 -14.41 -25.01 6.09
CA SER A 124 -14.95 -25.02 4.73
C SER A 124 -15.98 -26.14 4.59
N GLU A 125 -17.05 -25.88 3.89
CA GLU A 125 -18.10 -26.84 3.58
C GLU A 125 -18.44 -26.75 2.09
N VAL A 126 -18.59 -27.90 1.44
CA VAL A 126 -18.98 -28.01 0.02
C VAL A 126 -20.45 -28.29 -0.09
N ARG A 127 -21.17 -27.51 -0.91
CA ARG A 127 -22.59 -27.64 -1.18
C ARG A 127 -22.86 -27.64 -2.67
N ASN A 128 -23.90 -28.38 -3.09
CA ASN A 128 -24.33 -28.40 -4.50
C ASN A 128 -25.26 -27.20 -4.82
N ASN A 129 -25.97 -26.70 -3.81
CA ASN A 129 -26.85 -25.53 -3.96
C ASN A 129 -26.29 -24.36 -3.17
N PRO A 130 -26.35 -23.12 -3.69
CA PRO A 130 -25.94 -21.94 -2.96
C PRO A 130 -26.82 -21.69 -1.73
N TYR A 131 -26.23 -21.11 -0.68
CA TYR A 131 -26.99 -20.58 0.43
C TYR A 131 -27.64 -19.23 0.05
N MET A 132 -28.79 -18.99 0.67
CA MET A 132 -29.51 -17.74 0.48
C MET A 132 -29.45 -16.92 1.77
N ALA A 133 -29.25 -15.61 1.66
CA ALA A 133 -29.43 -14.69 2.76
C ALA A 133 -30.93 -14.62 3.19
N PRO A 134 -31.25 -14.10 4.40
CA PRO A 134 -32.64 -13.97 4.86
C PRO A 134 -33.56 -13.17 3.92
N ASP A 135 -32.97 -12.26 3.12
CA ASP A 135 -33.67 -11.47 2.09
C ASP A 135 -33.88 -12.22 0.76
N GLY A 136 -33.38 -13.44 0.65
CA GLY A 136 -33.42 -14.25 -0.55
C GLY A 136 -32.26 -14.03 -1.54
N THR A 137 -31.25 -13.25 -1.18
CA THR A 137 -30.07 -13.04 -2.01
C THR A 137 -29.13 -14.23 -1.90
N GLU A 138 -28.57 -14.70 -3.02
CA GLU A 138 -27.54 -15.73 -3.06
C GLU A 138 -26.26 -15.23 -2.37
N ILE A 139 -25.73 -16.00 -1.41
CA ILE A 139 -24.48 -15.70 -0.72
C ILE A 139 -23.30 -16.08 -1.62
N GLN A 140 -22.34 -15.21 -1.81
CA GLN A 140 -21.15 -15.48 -2.60
C GLN A 140 -20.30 -16.59 -1.96
N ALA A 141 -19.95 -17.62 -2.74
CA ALA A 141 -19.07 -18.70 -2.31
C ALA A 141 -17.59 -18.29 -2.34
N ASP A 142 -16.76 -18.98 -1.55
CA ASP A 142 -15.29 -18.85 -1.61
C ASP A 142 -14.74 -19.46 -2.89
N ILE A 143 -15.30 -20.61 -3.32
CA ILE A 143 -14.91 -21.34 -4.53
C ILE A 143 -16.15 -21.82 -5.26
N TYR A 144 -16.20 -21.54 -6.55
CA TYR A 144 -17.14 -22.13 -7.51
C TYR A 144 -16.44 -23.24 -8.27
N THR A 145 -16.99 -24.44 -8.28
CA THR A 145 -16.39 -25.62 -8.91
C THR A 145 -17.20 -26.04 -10.13
N TYR A 146 -16.50 -26.32 -11.24
CA TYR A 146 -17.03 -26.73 -12.53
C TYR A 146 -16.28 -27.99 -12.97
N ASN A 147 -16.94 -29.13 -13.14
CA ASN A 147 -16.27 -30.42 -13.42
C ASN A 147 -16.62 -31.04 -14.78
N SER A 148 -17.52 -30.41 -15.54
CA SER A 148 -18.06 -31.01 -16.78
C SER A 148 -18.05 -30.02 -17.93
N VAL A 149 -16.98 -29.22 -18.03
CA VAL A 149 -16.84 -28.19 -19.08
C VAL A 149 -15.97 -28.72 -20.20
N SER A 150 -16.47 -28.65 -21.44
CA SER A 150 -15.75 -29.11 -22.63
C SER A 150 -14.78 -28.08 -23.21
N GLN A 151 -14.63 -26.95 -22.58
CA GLN A 151 -13.73 -25.85 -22.99
C GLN A 151 -12.50 -25.80 -22.09
N GLN A 152 -11.32 -25.73 -22.66
CA GLN A 152 -10.07 -25.62 -21.93
C GLN A 152 -9.93 -24.25 -21.21
N VAL A 153 -10.55 -23.20 -21.72
CA VAL A 153 -10.46 -21.84 -21.21
C VAL A 153 -11.86 -21.29 -20.98
N LEU A 154 -12.08 -20.71 -19.82
CA LEU A 154 -13.22 -19.89 -19.47
C LEU A 154 -12.75 -18.47 -19.16
N PHE A 155 -13.67 -17.55 -18.92
CA PHE A 155 -13.37 -16.16 -18.68
C PHE A 155 -13.95 -15.73 -17.32
N ASP A 156 -13.20 -14.89 -16.58
CA ASP A 156 -13.74 -14.21 -15.41
C ASP A 156 -14.63 -13.01 -15.84
N ARG A 157 -15.23 -12.33 -14.86
CA ARG A 157 -16.07 -11.14 -15.12
C ARG A 157 -15.35 -9.97 -15.80
N TYR A 158 -14.00 -9.95 -15.75
CA TYR A 158 -13.17 -8.92 -16.39
C TYR A 158 -12.65 -9.33 -17.76
N GLY A 159 -13.03 -10.51 -18.26
CA GLY A 159 -12.58 -11.04 -19.54
C GLY A 159 -11.18 -11.66 -19.49
N ARG A 160 -10.62 -11.92 -18.32
CA ARG A 160 -9.34 -12.63 -18.19
C ARG A 160 -9.56 -14.13 -18.36
N GLU A 161 -8.67 -14.77 -19.09
CA GLU A 161 -8.72 -16.20 -19.34
C GLU A 161 -8.36 -16.99 -18.07
N VAL A 162 -9.18 -17.98 -17.76
CA VAL A 162 -8.94 -18.98 -16.71
C VAL A 162 -8.80 -20.34 -17.39
N THR A 163 -7.65 -21.00 -17.22
CA THR A 163 -7.36 -22.30 -17.82
C THR A 163 -7.82 -23.41 -16.89
N GLY A 164 -8.55 -24.38 -17.43
CA GLY A 164 -8.99 -25.56 -16.71
C GLY A 164 -7.95 -26.67 -16.72
N THR A 165 -8.08 -27.60 -15.76
CA THR A 165 -7.33 -28.86 -15.70
C THR A 165 -8.03 -29.89 -16.57
N ASP A 166 -7.31 -30.54 -17.50
CA ASP A 166 -7.84 -31.59 -18.37
C ASP A 166 -8.12 -32.87 -17.55
N ASN A 167 -9.35 -33.36 -17.62
CA ASN A 167 -9.80 -34.56 -16.93
C ASN A 167 -9.47 -35.87 -17.71
N GLY A 168 -8.98 -35.76 -18.95
CA GLY A 168 -8.65 -36.87 -19.80
C GLY A 168 -9.84 -37.56 -20.50
N ASP A 169 -11.05 -37.05 -20.31
CA ASP A 169 -12.30 -37.53 -20.93
C ASP A 169 -12.94 -36.51 -21.91
N GLY A 170 -12.21 -35.46 -22.23
CA GLY A 170 -12.66 -34.37 -23.09
C GLY A 170 -13.37 -33.25 -22.28
N THR A 171 -13.36 -33.33 -20.97
CA THR A 171 -13.84 -32.28 -20.08
C THR A 171 -12.70 -31.62 -19.31
N TYR A 172 -12.96 -30.45 -18.76
CA TYR A 172 -12.00 -29.68 -17.97
C TYR A 172 -12.62 -29.29 -16.63
N SER A 173 -11.80 -29.37 -15.58
CA SER A 173 -12.15 -28.93 -14.24
C SER A 173 -11.62 -27.52 -13.97
N PHE A 174 -12.43 -26.69 -13.31
CA PHE A 174 -12.07 -25.35 -12.87
C PHE A 174 -12.39 -25.18 -11.38
N SER A 175 -11.56 -24.40 -10.69
CA SER A 175 -11.87 -23.93 -9.33
C SER A 175 -11.56 -22.44 -9.28
N SER A 176 -12.55 -21.62 -8.91
CA SER A 176 -12.44 -20.17 -8.93
C SER A 176 -13.17 -19.54 -7.75
N GLY A 177 -12.63 -18.47 -7.19
CA GLY A 177 -13.34 -17.60 -6.24
C GLY A 177 -14.41 -16.73 -6.88
N GLU A 178 -14.53 -16.76 -8.21
CA GLU A 178 -15.53 -16.02 -8.97
C GLU A 178 -16.29 -16.95 -9.93
N LYS A 179 -17.50 -16.55 -10.28
CA LYS A 179 -18.24 -17.20 -11.37
C LYS A 179 -17.51 -17.01 -12.69
N LEU A 180 -17.50 -18.07 -13.50
CA LEU A 180 -16.84 -18.08 -14.80
C LEU A 180 -17.84 -18.06 -15.95
N TYR A 181 -17.38 -17.53 -17.10
CA TYR A 181 -18.17 -17.29 -18.29
C TYR A 181 -17.58 -18.02 -19.49
N MET A 182 -18.41 -18.43 -20.45
CA MET A 182 -17.97 -19.06 -21.69
C MET A 182 -17.11 -18.15 -22.56
N SER A 183 -17.39 -16.83 -22.52
CA SER A 183 -16.62 -15.79 -23.20
C SER A 183 -16.83 -14.46 -22.49
N PHE A 184 -16.00 -13.47 -22.76
CA PHE A 184 -16.19 -12.12 -22.23
C PHE A 184 -17.54 -11.54 -22.68
N GLY A 185 -18.40 -11.19 -21.72
CA GLY A 185 -19.79 -10.78 -21.99
C GLY A 185 -20.74 -11.92 -22.40
N GLY A 186 -20.28 -13.17 -22.30
CA GLY A 186 -21.06 -14.37 -22.61
C GLY A 186 -21.88 -14.88 -21.42
N ALA A 187 -22.52 -16.05 -21.63
CA ALA A 187 -23.32 -16.70 -20.60
C ALA A 187 -22.44 -17.23 -19.46
N GLU A 188 -22.93 -17.11 -18.24
CA GLU A 188 -22.34 -17.73 -17.05
C GLU A 188 -22.37 -19.26 -17.20
N VAL A 189 -21.31 -19.92 -16.77
CA VAL A 189 -21.23 -21.39 -16.76
C VAL A 189 -21.96 -21.91 -15.51
N PRO A 190 -22.82 -22.92 -15.64
CA PRO A 190 -23.44 -23.58 -14.50
C PRO A 190 -22.40 -24.16 -13.55
N VAL A 191 -22.56 -23.89 -12.25
CA VAL A 191 -21.65 -24.36 -11.19
C VAL A 191 -22.10 -25.73 -10.70
N ASP A 192 -21.18 -26.69 -10.56
CA ASP A 192 -21.48 -28.01 -10.01
C ASP A 192 -21.56 -27.99 -8.48
N SER A 193 -20.64 -27.28 -7.84
CA SER A 193 -20.64 -27.15 -6.39
C SER A 193 -20.04 -25.82 -5.92
N TYR A 194 -20.37 -25.45 -4.68
CA TYR A 194 -19.93 -24.24 -4.01
C TYR A 194 -19.18 -24.61 -2.74
N THR A 195 -18.07 -23.94 -2.45
CA THR A 195 -17.34 -24.05 -1.19
C THR A 195 -17.50 -22.78 -0.40
N TYR A 196 -17.96 -22.90 0.85
CA TYR A 196 -18.17 -21.79 1.77
C TYR A 196 -17.31 -21.94 2.99
N SER A 197 -16.72 -20.85 3.48
CA SER A 197 -16.17 -20.76 4.83
C SER A 197 -17.29 -20.37 5.78
N MET A 198 -17.40 -21.07 6.90
CA MET A 198 -18.40 -20.81 7.92
C MET A 198 -17.83 -21.05 9.31
N LEU A 199 -18.47 -20.45 10.32
CA LEU A 199 -18.13 -20.67 11.71
C LEU A 199 -18.20 -22.18 12.05
N ASP A 200 -17.12 -22.72 12.59
CA ASP A 200 -17.07 -24.09 13.08
C ASP A 200 -17.74 -24.18 14.47
N MET A 201 -19.03 -24.53 14.46
CA MET A 201 -19.84 -24.63 15.68
C MET A 201 -19.35 -25.68 16.66
N ASP A 202 -18.50 -26.63 16.24
CA ASP A 202 -17.94 -27.68 17.09
C ASP A 202 -16.69 -27.19 17.84
N LYS A 203 -16.02 -26.18 17.28
CA LYS A 203 -14.77 -25.60 17.83
C LYS A 203 -14.93 -24.20 18.37
N THR A 204 -16.02 -23.50 18.06
CA THR A 204 -16.21 -22.11 18.45
C THR A 204 -16.30 -21.96 19.97
N GLY A 205 -15.82 -20.82 20.46
CA GLY A 205 -16.05 -20.39 21.83
C GLY A 205 -17.44 -19.78 22.01
N TYR A 206 -17.79 -19.61 23.27
CA TYR A 206 -19.03 -18.99 23.70
C TYR A 206 -18.73 -17.83 24.66
N GLY A 207 -19.58 -16.82 24.65
CA GLY A 207 -19.56 -15.78 25.66
C GLY A 207 -19.94 -16.33 27.04
N MET A 208 -19.54 -15.60 28.08
CA MET A 208 -20.00 -15.84 29.46
C MET A 208 -21.27 -15.05 29.79
N ASP A 209 -21.84 -14.37 28.80
CA ASP A 209 -23.12 -13.68 28.88
C ASP A 209 -24.31 -14.67 29.01
N ASP A 210 -25.46 -14.15 29.45
CA ASP A 210 -26.66 -14.99 29.69
C ASP A 210 -27.14 -15.70 28.42
N ASP A 211 -26.96 -15.05 27.25
CA ASP A 211 -27.34 -15.57 25.93
C ASP A 211 -26.31 -16.54 25.34
N LYS A 212 -25.16 -16.71 25.97
CA LYS A 212 -24.01 -17.48 25.48
C LYS A 212 -23.72 -17.15 24.02
N THR A 213 -23.44 -15.89 23.77
CA THR A 213 -23.12 -15.39 22.43
C THR A 213 -22.06 -16.26 21.76
N VAL A 214 -22.34 -16.68 20.52
CA VAL A 214 -21.52 -17.64 19.78
C VAL A 214 -20.54 -16.91 18.88
N GLY A 215 -19.27 -17.31 18.88
CA GLY A 215 -18.30 -16.95 17.86
C GLY A 215 -18.21 -15.45 17.55
N THR A 216 -18.08 -14.62 18.58
CA THR A 216 -17.99 -13.16 18.41
C THR A 216 -16.54 -12.74 18.14
N GLU A 217 -16.31 -12.06 17.03
CA GLU A 217 -15.00 -11.46 16.76
C GLU A 217 -14.68 -10.31 17.74
N LEU A 218 -13.39 -10.14 18.06
CA LEU A 218 -12.95 -9.03 18.90
C LEU A 218 -12.78 -7.73 18.12
N PHE A 219 -12.22 -7.83 16.92
CA PHE A 219 -12.03 -6.71 16.01
C PHE A 219 -12.99 -6.86 14.83
N SER A 220 -13.83 -5.87 14.62
CA SER A 220 -14.82 -5.88 13.54
C SER A 220 -14.54 -4.82 12.48
N ARG A 221 -15.09 -5.03 11.32
CA ARG A 221 -15.17 -4.06 10.25
C ARG A 221 -16.30 -3.06 10.52
N LYS A 222 -16.14 -1.82 10.08
CA LYS A 222 -17.23 -0.84 10.16
C LYS A 222 -18.30 -1.16 9.11
N GLY A 223 -19.54 -1.39 9.55
CA GLY A 223 -20.67 -1.60 8.65
C GLY A 223 -20.76 -2.98 7.97
N THR A 224 -19.82 -3.89 8.27
CA THR A 224 -19.80 -5.22 7.65
C THR A 224 -19.60 -6.29 8.72
N ASP A 225 -20.61 -7.14 8.91
CA ASP A 225 -20.54 -8.26 9.86
C ASP A 225 -19.60 -9.35 9.35
N ARG A 226 -18.92 -10.05 10.27
CA ARG A 226 -18.05 -11.19 9.92
C ARG A 226 -18.83 -12.33 9.29
N TYR A 227 -20.04 -12.58 9.77
CA TYR A 227 -20.86 -13.68 9.33
C TYR A 227 -22.24 -13.23 8.89
N ILE A 228 -22.73 -13.86 7.85
CA ILE A 228 -24.13 -13.81 7.45
C ILE A 228 -24.84 -14.99 8.09
N LYS A 229 -25.85 -14.71 8.92
CA LYS A 229 -26.65 -15.71 9.61
C LYS A 229 -27.72 -16.24 8.66
N THR A 230 -27.74 -17.54 8.40
CA THR A 230 -28.76 -18.20 7.58
C THR A 230 -29.13 -19.58 8.16
N THR A 231 -29.88 -20.38 7.45
CA THR A 231 -30.23 -21.76 7.83
C THR A 231 -29.79 -22.73 6.76
N ASP A 232 -29.28 -23.89 7.19
CA ASP A 232 -28.99 -25.00 6.28
C ASP A 232 -30.25 -25.73 5.83
N ASP A 233 -30.12 -26.73 4.96
CA ASP A 233 -31.20 -27.54 4.42
C ASP A 233 -31.96 -28.33 5.50
N SER A 234 -31.40 -28.51 6.69
CA SER A 234 -32.02 -29.14 7.86
C SER A 234 -32.77 -28.18 8.76
N GLY A 235 -32.72 -26.87 8.47
CA GLY A 235 -33.31 -25.81 9.29
C GLY A 235 -32.44 -25.39 10.48
N LYS A 236 -31.15 -25.85 10.54
CA LYS A 236 -30.20 -25.45 11.58
C LYS A 236 -29.58 -24.11 11.20
N THR A 237 -29.45 -23.22 12.18
CA THR A 237 -28.73 -21.95 11.99
C THR A 237 -27.26 -22.19 11.72
N ILE A 238 -26.74 -21.57 10.68
CA ILE A 238 -25.35 -21.54 10.29
C ILE A 238 -24.90 -20.08 10.10
N TYR A 239 -23.59 -19.85 10.21
CA TYR A 239 -22.95 -18.55 10.11
C TYR A 239 -21.91 -18.61 8.99
N ILE A 240 -22.28 -18.16 7.79
CA ILE A 240 -21.42 -18.16 6.62
C ILE A 240 -20.50 -16.94 6.67
N ARG A 241 -19.20 -17.12 6.40
CA ARG A 241 -18.23 -16.04 6.33
C ARG A 241 -18.68 -15.03 5.27
N ASN A 242 -18.77 -13.77 5.69
CA ASN A 242 -18.95 -12.68 4.75
C ASN A 242 -17.60 -12.40 4.10
N ASN A 243 -17.46 -12.79 2.83
CA ASN A 243 -16.20 -12.84 2.13
C ASN A 243 -15.51 -11.48 2.08
N LEU A 244 -14.20 -11.51 2.15
CA LEU A 244 -13.34 -10.38 1.86
C LEU A 244 -13.35 -10.13 0.35
N ASN A 245 -13.56 -8.90 -0.05
CA ASN A 245 -13.46 -8.48 -1.43
C ASN A 245 -12.35 -7.43 -1.56
N GLU A 246 -11.24 -7.79 -2.17
CA GLU A 246 -10.07 -6.90 -2.32
C GLU A 246 -10.40 -5.61 -3.09
N THR A 247 -11.47 -5.61 -3.89
CA THR A 247 -11.93 -4.42 -4.60
C THR A 247 -12.92 -3.56 -3.80
N ASP A 248 -13.44 -4.09 -2.68
CA ASP A 248 -14.34 -3.39 -1.78
C ASP A 248 -13.62 -3.07 -0.47
N TYR A 249 -13.18 -1.84 -0.35
CA TYR A 249 -12.46 -1.34 0.81
C TYR A 249 -13.19 -1.49 2.14
N GLU A 250 -14.51 -1.54 2.14
CA GLU A 250 -15.32 -1.71 3.36
C GLU A 250 -15.35 -3.17 3.82
N SER A 251 -15.05 -4.11 2.94
CA SER A 251 -14.99 -5.53 3.26
C SER A 251 -13.70 -5.96 3.99
N LEU A 252 -12.66 -5.13 4.00
CA LEU A 252 -11.33 -5.52 4.48
C LEU A 252 -11.09 -5.12 5.95
N TYR A 253 -10.33 -5.97 6.69
CA TYR A 253 -9.81 -5.66 8.03
C TYR A 253 -8.56 -4.80 7.92
N LYS A 254 -8.73 -3.51 7.66
CA LYS A 254 -7.66 -2.52 7.51
C LYS A 254 -7.84 -1.34 8.46
N LEU A 255 -6.77 -0.59 8.69
CA LEU A 255 -6.73 0.51 9.67
C LEU A 255 -7.90 1.49 9.54
N GLY A 256 -8.26 1.91 8.35
CA GLY A 256 -9.36 2.87 8.13
C GLY A 256 -10.75 2.32 8.45
N ASN A 257 -10.91 0.99 8.35
CA ASN A 257 -12.20 0.29 8.48
C ASN A 257 -12.32 -0.52 9.77
N LEU A 258 -11.25 -0.67 10.53
CA LEU A 258 -11.20 -1.48 11.74
C LEU A 258 -11.79 -0.74 12.94
N GLN A 259 -12.46 -1.49 13.81
CA GLN A 259 -12.93 -1.06 15.13
C GLN A 259 -12.92 -2.23 16.12
N ILE A 260 -12.92 -1.93 17.41
CA ILE A 260 -13.27 -2.95 18.42
C ILE A 260 -14.75 -3.27 18.22
N ASN A 261 -15.09 -4.56 18.23
CA ASN A 261 -16.48 -4.99 18.06
C ASN A 261 -17.39 -4.28 19.09
N PRO A 262 -18.37 -3.50 18.64
CA PRO A 262 -19.23 -2.72 19.54
C PRO A 262 -19.98 -3.59 20.55
N GLU A 263 -20.35 -4.82 20.21
CA GLU A 263 -21.02 -5.74 21.12
C GLU A 263 -20.08 -6.21 22.23
N ALA A 264 -18.82 -6.57 21.88
CA ALA A 264 -17.80 -6.94 22.84
C ALA A 264 -17.37 -5.75 23.72
N ALA A 265 -17.33 -4.54 23.17
CA ALA A 265 -17.01 -3.31 23.90
C ALA A 265 -18.10 -2.94 24.92
N GLN A 266 -19.40 -3.18 24.59
CA GLN A 266 -20.52 -2.94 25.51
C GLN A 266 -20.63 -4.01 26.59
N ASN A 267 -20.34 -5.26 26.25
CA ASN A 267 -20.39 -6.38 27.18
C ASN A 267 -19.22 -7.34 26.93
N VAL A 268 -18.16 -7.20 27.72
CA VAL A 268 -16.94 -8.04 27.65
C VAL A 268 -17.27 -9.53 27.80
N GLY A 269 -18.39 -9.87 28.49
CA GLY A 269 -18.88 -11.24 28.61
C GLY A 269 -19.23 -11.90 27.28
N LYS A 270 -19.41 -11.15 26.19
CA LYS A 270 -19.66 -11.69 24.84
C LYS A 270 -18.37 -12.22 24.15
N ILE A 271 -17.18 -11.91 24.66
CA ILE A 271 -15.95 -12.45 24.11
C ILE A 271 -15.94 -13.99 24.30
N PRO A 272 -15.71 -14.78 23.24
CA PRO A 272 -15.91 -16.24 23.28
C PRO A 272 -14.74 -16.98 23.95
N LEU A 273 -14.57 -16.74 25.26
CA LEU A 273 -13.56 -17.37 26.13
C LEU A 273 -14.14 -18.41 27.09
N SER A 274 -15.33 -18.94 26.77
CA SER A 274 -15.93 -20.03 27.52
C SER A 274 -16.34 -21.19 26.61
N THR A 275 -16.51 -22.36 27.23
CA THR A 275 -17.07 -23.55 26.58
C THR A 275 -18.61 -23.47 26.53
N VAL A 276 -19.24 -24.32 25.72
CA VAL A 276 -20.70 -24.42 25.66
C VAL A 276 -21.36 -24.66 27.02
N GLN A 277 -20.65 -25.30 27.98
CA GLN A 277 -21.12 -25.52 29.34
C GLN A 277 -20.94 -24.29 30.25
N GLY A 278 -20.33 -23.21 29.76
CA GLY A 278 -20.08 -21.97 30.51
C GLY A 278 -18.90 -22.05 31.46
N LYS A 279 -17.92 -22.93 31.17
CA LYS A 279 -16.62 -22.97 31.87
C LYS A 279 -15.60 -22.15 31.09
N GLU A 280 -14.65 -21.57 31.79
CA GLU A 280 -13.53 -20.87 31.18
C GLU A 280 -12.78 -21.79 30.20
N ASP A 281 -12.48 -21.28 29.01
CA ASP A 281 -11.71 -21.96 27.97
C ASP A 281 -10.23 -21.54 28.04
N PHE A 282 -9.50 -22.23 28.90
CA PHE A 282 -8.06 -21.98 29.08
C PHE A 282 -7.23 -22.38 27.88
N ASP A 283 -7.68 -23.35 27.07
CA ASP A 283 -6.97 -23.79 25.88
C ASP A 283 -7.00 -22.67 24.83
N ARG A 284 -8.15 -22.03 24.63
CA ARG A 284 -8.30 -20.88 23.73
C ARG A 284 -7.52 -19.67 24.22
N ALA A 285 -7.54 -19.41 25.53
CA ALA A 285 -6.73 -18.35 26.13
C ALA A 285 -5.22 -18.60 25.89
N LYS A 286 -4.79 -19.85 25.95
CA LYS A 286 -3.41 -20.24 25.65
C LYS A 286 -3.08 -20.07 24.15
N GLU A 287 -3.98 -20.47 23.25
CA GLU A 287 -3.83 -20.25 21.80
C GLU A 287 -3.64 -18.76 21.47
N LEU A 288 -4.37 -17.86 22.13
CA LEU A 288 -4.19 -16.41 21.98
C LEU A 288 -2.79 -15.94 22.41
N VAL A 289 -2.22 -16.54 23.45
CA VAL A 289 -0.84 -16.22 23.89
C VAL A 289 0.18 -16.79 22.92
N ASP A 290 0.04 -18.06 22.54
CA ASP A 290 0.96 -18.75 21.62
C ASP A 290 0.97 -18.10 20.23
N ALA A 291 -0.14 -17.49 19.81
CA ALA A 291 -0.28 -16.80 18.54
C ALA A 291 0.72 -15.64 18.33
N TRP A 292 1.22 -15.05 19.42
CA TRP A 292 2.20 -13.95 19.33
C TRP A 292 3.57 -14.41 18.85
N ASP A 293 3.91 -15.68 19.07
CA ASP A 293 5.18 -16.27 18.68
C ASP A 293 5.10 -16.97 17.31
N GLU A 294 3.89 -17.08 16.74
CA GLU A 294 3.69 -17.68 15.43
C GLU A 294 4.07 -16.73 14.29
N LYS A 295 4.75 -17.29 13.29
CA LYS A 295 5.11 -16.56 12.07
C LYS A 295 3.87 -16.33 11.20
N PHE A 296 3.64 -15.10 10.78
CA PHE A 296 2.45 -14.77 9.98
C PHE A 296 2.77 -14.20 8.60
N ALA A 297 3.75 -13.29 8.47
CA ALA A 297 4.03 -12.58 7.23
C ALA A 297 5.50 -12.22 7.06
N SER A 298 5.90 -11.98 5.81
CA SER A 298 7.14 -11.30 5.46
C SER A 298 6.95 -9.78 5.49
N LEU A 299 8.01 -9.03 5.80
CA LEU A 299 7.93 -7.56 5.92
C LEU A 299 7.64 -6.88 4.58
N ASN A 300 8.31 -7.33 3.55
CA ASN A 300 8.16 -6.82 2.18
C ASN A 300 8.28 -8.00 1.19
N PRO A 301 7.93 -7.81 -0.10
CA PRO A 301 7.97 -8.90 -1.08
C PRO A 301 9.35 -9.51 -1.30
N ASP A 302 10.43 -8.77 -1.07
CA ASP A 302 11.78 -9.27 -1.27
C ASP A 302 12.29 -10.14 -0.10
N THR A 303 11.56 -10.12 1.02
CA THR A 303 11.86 -10.91 2.21
C THR A 303 11.00 -12.16 2.24
N TYR A 304 11.59 -13.33 1.95
CA TYR A 304 10.85 -14.60 1.95
C TYR A 304 10.58 -15.18 3.36
N ALA A 305 11.36 -14.76 4.34
CA ALA A 305 11.21 -15.28 5.71
C ALA A 305 10.06 -14.58 6.43
N LYS A 306 9.05 -15.37 6.79
CA LYS A 306 7.97 -14.90 7.67
C LYS A 306 8.49 -14.70 9.09
N SER A 307 7.98 -13.69 9.77
CA SER A 307 8.30 -13.35 11.16
C SER A 307 7.05 -13.33 12.04
N ASP A 308 7.26 -13.45 13.35
CA ASP A 308 6.24 -13.18 14.34
C ASP A 308 5.95 -11.68 14.45
N PHE A 309 4.89 -11.29 15.17
CA PHE A 309 4.44 -9.90 15.25
C PHE A 309 5.48 -8.96 15.82
N MET A 310 6.20 -9.37 16.86
CA MET A 310 7.21 -8.54 17.52
C MET A 310 8.43 -8.34 16.61
N THR A 311 8.90 -9.41 15.98
CA THR A 311 10.02 -9.40 15.04
C THR A 311 9.65 -8.56 13.81
N PHE A 312 8.43 -8.73 13.29
CA PHE A 312 7.93 -7.92 12.18
C PHE A 312 7.93 -6.42 12.52
N TYR A 313 7.37 -6.07 13.68
CA TYR A 313 7.33 -4.67 14.13
C TYR A 313 8.74 -4.07 14.29
N ASN A 314 9.65 -4.81 14.92
CA ASN A 314 11.02 -4.35 15.12
C ASN A 314 11.77 -4.16 13.79
N ASN A 315 11.60 -5.08 12.84
CA ASN A 315 12.17 -4.97 11.51
C ASN A 315 11.58 -3.79 10.74
N PHE A 316 10.26 -3.62 10.82
CA PHE A 316 9.54 -2.49 10.23
C PHE A 316 10.09 -1.14 10.73
N ILE A 317 10.17 -0.94 12.04
CA ILE A 317 10.73 0.30 12.62
C ILE A 317 12.21 0.46 12.26
N GLY A 318 12.98 -0.64 12.27
CA GLY A 318 14.41 -0.63 11.92
C GLY A 318 14.67 -0.21 10.48
N GLU A 319 13.85 -0.67 9.55
CA GLU A 319 13.93 -0.31 8.12
C GLU A 319 13.69 1.19 7.93
N TYR A 320 12.61 1.74 8.49
CA TYR A 320 12.31 3.17 8.38
C TYR A 320 13.30 4.06 9.14
N ALA A 321 13.82 3.60 10.27
CA ALA A 321 14.89 4.33 10.98
C ALA A 321 16.18 4.38 10.13
N THR A 322 16.50 3.29 9.45
CA THR A 322 17.67 3.21 8.56
C THR A 322 17.49 4.11 7.33
N LEU A 323 16.30 4.06 6.70
CA LEU A 323 15.94 4.92 5.58
C LEU A 323 16.01 6.40 5.98
N GLY A 324 15.41 6.76 7.12
CA GLY A 324 15.46 8.13 7.64
C GLY A 324 16.88 8.64 7.89
N LYS A 325 17.75 7.79 8.44
CA LYS A 325 19.18 8.13 8.63
C LYS A 325 19.92 8.30 7.30
N ALA A 326 19.67 7.42 6.34
CA ALA A 326 20.27 7.51 5.01
C ALA A 326 19.87 8.80 4.29
N LEU A 327 18.57 9.13 4.30
CA LEU A 327 18.05 10.37 3.73
C LEU A 327 18.60 11.61 4.44
N GLY A 328 18.69 11.59 5.78
CA GLY A 328 19.30 12.67 6.56
C GLY A 328 20.76 12.92 6.21
N ASN A 329 21.55 11.86 6.04
CA ASN A 329 22.94 11.96 5.59
C ASN A 329 23.02 12.52 4.17
N TYR A 330 22.12 12.07 3.28
CA TYR A 330 22.05 12.58 1.90
C TYR A 330 21.77 14.09 1.87
N VAL A 331 20.77 14.55 2.60
CA VAL A 331 20.43 15.99 2.72
C VAL A 331 21.61 16.79 3.25
N SER A 332 22.27 16.30 4.31
CA SER A 332 23.45 16.97 4.87
C SER A 332 24.60 17.11 3.87
N ASN A 333 24.88 16.04 3.10
CA ASN A 333 25.90 16.06 2.06
C ASN A 333 25.53 17.04 0.93
N GLN A 334 24.27 17.04 0.47
CA GLN A 334 23.80 17.97 -0.57
C GLN A 334 23.88 19.43 -0.10
N THR A 335 23.49 19.70 1.14
CA THR A 335 23.62 21.05 1.74
C THR A 335 25.08 21.52 1.73
N THR A 336 26.01 20.65 2.15
CA THR A 336 27.46 20.97 2.13
C THR A 336 27.97 21.25 0.72
N MET A 337 27.49 20.50 -0.28
CA MET A 337 27.83 20.75 -1.68
C MET A 337 27.29 22.09 -2.19
N VAL A 338 26.02 22.41 -1.88
CA VAL A 338 25.40 23.70 -2.25
C VAL A 338 26.18 24.85 -1.63
N ASP A 339 26.50 24.77 -0.33
CA ASP A 339 27.28 25.78 0.36
C ASP A 339 28.69 25.94 -0.29
N GLY A 340 29.30 24.81 -0.72
CA GLY A 340 30.56 24.82 -1.45
C GLY A 340 30.48 25.55 -2.80
N TYR A 341 29.42 25.27 -3.57
CA TYR A 341 29.19 25.95 -4.86
C TYR A 341 28.84 27.41 -4.68
N ASP A 342 28.06 27.79 -3.68
CA ASP A 342 27.78 29.19 -3.36
C ASP A 342 29.04 29.94 -2.97
N ASN A 343 29.93 29.35 -2.17
CA ASN A 343 31.24 29.93 -1.86
C ASN A 343 32.10 30.12 -3.11
N GLN A 344 32.15 29.14 -4.02
CA GLN A 344 32.86 29.26 -5.28
C GLN A 344 32.27 30.37 -6.17
N ARG A 345 30.94 30.44 -6.24
CA ARG A 345 30.25 31.52 -6.97
C ARG A 345 30.61 32.88 -6.40
N LEU A 346 30.56 33.05 -5.07
CA LEU A 346 30.92 34.29 -4.38
C LEU A 346 32.39 34.67 -4.62
N GLN A 347 33.32 33.69 -4.72
CA GLN A 347 34.73 33.94 -5.08
C GLN A 347 34.90 34.39 -6.53
N SER A 348 34.05 33.86 -7.45
CA SER A 348 34.14 34.19 -8.89
C SER A 348 33.41 35.49 -9.25
N GLU A 349 32.21 35.70 -8.67
CA GLU A 349 31.31 36.80 -9.01
C GLU A 349 31.24 37.86 -7.91
N GLY A 350 31.74 37.55 -6.73
CA GLY A 350 31.70 38.46 -5.57
C GLY A 350 32.61 39.65 -5.77
N VAL A 351 32.05 40.80 -5.55
CA VAL A 351 32.77 42.07 -5.59
C VAL A 351 33.37 42.32 -4.22
N SER A 352 34.71 42.35 -4.15
CA SER A 352 35.40 42.73 -2.92
C SER A 352 35.17 44.23 -2.62
N SER A 353 34.58 44.51 -1.48
CA SER A 353 34.37 45.90 -1.03
C SER A 353 35.68 46.70 -0.99
N ASP A 354 36.78 46.04 -0.64
CA ASP A 354 38.11 46.67 -0.58
C ASP A 354 38.63 47.01 -1.96
N GLU A 355 38.44 46.11 -2.94
CA GLU A 355 38.85 46.36 -4.35
C GLU A 355 37.99 47.48 -4.97
N GLU A 356 36.70 47.52 -4.71
CA GLU A 356 35.81 48.59 -5.18
C GLU A 356 36.14 49.92 -4.51
N LEU A 357 36.49 49.92 -3.24
CA LEU A 357 36.93 51.13 -2.53
C LEU A 357 38.25 51.65 -3.11
N GLU A 358 39.22 50.74 -3.41
CA GLU A 358 40.45 51.11 -4.08
C GLU A 358 40.20 51.70 -5.47
N LYS A 359 39.34 51.08 -6.27
CA LYS A 359 38.93 51.59 -7.58
C LYS A 359 38.25 52.96 -7.45
N MET A 360 37.36 53.13 -6.49
CA MET A 360 36.67 54.38 -6.23
C MET A 360 37.66 55.51 -5.88
N ILE A 361 38.64 55.24 -5.01
CA ILE A 361 39.67 56.18 -4.65
C ILE A 361 40.51 56.56 -5.90
N LYS A 362 40.89 55.56 -6.71
CA LYS A 362 41.65 55.75 -7.94
C LYS A 362 40.88 56.61 -8.95
N TYR A 363 39.60 56.36 -9.15
CA TYR A 363 38.77 57.17 -10.05
C TYR A 363 38.52 58.55 -9.48
N GLN A 364 38.39 58.75 -8.17
CA GLN A 364 38.29 60.05 -7.55
C GLN A 364 39.57 60.90 -7.71
N GLN A 365 40.72 60.24 -7.59
CA GLN A 365 42.00 60.91 -7.85
C GLN A 365 42.15 61.29 -9.34
N ALA A 366 41.75 60.39 -10.25
CA ALA A 366 41.77 60.66 -11.69
C ALA A 366 40.82 61.82 -12.05
N TYR A 367 39.64 61.83 -11.48
CA TYR A 367 38.68 62.94 -11.66
C TYR A 367 39.23 64.29 -11.15
N ASN A 368 39.85 64.31 -9.96
CA ASN A 368 40.50 65.49 -9.41
C ASN A 368 41.70 65.98 -10.30
N ALA A 369 42.48 65.05 -10.84
CA ALA A 369 43.56 65.38 -11.78
C ALA A 369 43.02 65.99 -13.10
N ALA A 370 41.98 65.36 -13.67
CA ALA A 370 41.33 65.86 -14.88
C ALA A 370 40.71 67.23 -14.67
N SER A 371 40.04 67.43 -13.54
CA SER A 371 39.50 68.77 -13.15
C SER A 371 40.57 69.86 -13.06
N ARG A 372 41.70 69.53 -12.46
CA ARG A 372 42.83 70.47 -12.41
C ARG A 372 43.37 70.76 -13.81
N TYR A 373 43.48 69.72 -14.64
CA TYR A 373 43.98 69.89 -16.03
C TYR A 373 43.07 70.82 -16.83
N VAL A 374 41.72 70.59 -16.75
CA VAL A 374 40.70 71.44 -17.40
C VAL A 374 40.80 72.90 -16.91
N ASN A 375 40.97 73.11 -15.60
CA ASN A 375 41.18 74.43 -15.04
C ASN A 375 42.48 75.14 -15.59
N VAL A 376 43.54 74.39 -15.69
CA VAL A 376 44.78 74.93 -16.29
C VAL A 376 44.61 75.29 -17.76
N VAL A 377 43.90 74.40 -18.53
CA VAL A 377 43.57 74.69 -19.93
C VAL A 377 42.71 75.91 -20.08
N ASN A 378 41.72 76.07 -19.22
CA ASN A 378 40.85 77.26 -19.19
C ASN A 378 41.62 78.50 -18.88
N GLN A 379 42.57 78.51 -17.91
CA GLN A 379 43.44 79.65 -17.59
C GLN A 379 44.35 79.96 -18.76
N MET A 380 44.90 78.95 -19.45
CA MET A 380 45.69 79.18 -20.66
C MET A 380 44.85 79.82 -21.78
N LEU A 381 43.68 79.34 -22.02
CA LEU A 381 42.76 79.90 -23.00
C LEU A 381 42.34 81.34 -22.64
N GLU A 382 42.08 81.64 -21.38
CA GLU A 382 41.73 82.97 -20.87
C GLU A 382 42.88 83.90 -21.07
N HIS A 383 44.15 83.47 -20.75
CA HIS A 383 45.34 84.21 -20.97
C HIS A 383 45.60 84.47 -22.47
N LEU A 384 45.35 83.53 -23.32
CA LEU A 384 45.53 83.62 -24.79
C LEU A 384 44.50 84.59 -25.38
N VAL A 385 43.22 84.52 -24.96
CA VAL A 385 42.13 85.39 -25.38
C VAL A 385 42.42 86.85 -24.91
N THR A 386 42.91 87.02 -23.65
CA THR A 386 43.19 88.32 -23.10
C THR A 386 44.46 88.93 -23.73
N SER A 387 45.44 88.13 -24.05
CA SER A 387 46.66 88.67 -24.68
C SER A 387 46.52 88.93 -26.18
N LEU A 388 45.64 88.21 -26.90
CA LEU A 388 45.31 88.48 -28.30
C LEU A 388 44.22 89.53 -28.49
N GLY A 389 43.37 89.82 -27.46
CA GLY A 389 42.28 90.78 -27.52
C GLY A 389 42.73 92.22 -27.17
N ASN A 390 43.97 92.43 -26.74
CA ASN A 390 44.53 93.71 -26.40
C ASN A 390 45.65 94.13 -27.44
N ALA A 391 45.62 93.56 -28.60
CA ALA A 391 46.53 93.93 -29.70
C ALA A 391 45.79 94.77 -30.71
#